data_4e4be8f3695d5b56476c0a233afd33d9
#
_entry.id   4e4be8f3695d5b56476c0a233afd33d9
#
_cell.length_a   1.000
_cell.length_b   1.000
_cell.length_c   1.000
_cell.angle_alpha   90.00
_cell.angle_beta   90.00
_cell.angle_gamma   90.00
#
_symmetry.space_group_name_H-M   'P 1'
#
loop_
_entity.id
_entity.type
_entity.pdbx_description
1 polymer ?
#
loop_
_entity_poly.entity_id
_entity_poly.type
_entity_poly.pdbx_seq_one_letter_code
_entity_poly.pdbx_strand_id
1 'polypeptide(L)'
;MTATTHEQDRDARHKARMQRKKALMDGKIAEAQDEYGLLLVHSGNGKGKSSSAFGMLARALGHGMQVAVVQFIKGAASTGEEAFFRRFPEQVRYHVMGEGFTWETQDRQRDIEKAQAAWLVARELLRDESIHLIVLDELNIA
;
A
#
# COMPACT_ATOMS: atom_id res chain seq x y z
N MET A 1 -31.03 15.82 41.81
CA MET A 1 -31.35 14.45 41.35
C MET A 1 -31.60 14.34 39.84
N THR A 2 -31.69 15.43 39.10
CA THR A 2 -32.03 15.44 37.63
C THR A 2 -30.87 15.21 36.67
N ALA A 3 -29.61 15.49 37.05
CA ALA A 3 -28.44 15.35 36.18
C ALA A 3 -28.10 13.87 35.86
N THR A 4 -28.22 12.99 36.84
CA THR A 4 -27.89 11.55 36.73
C THR A 4 -28.82 10.78 35.78
N THR A 5 -30.09 11.16 35.70
CA THR A 5 -31.09 10.50 34.83
C THR A 5 -30.87 10.86 33.37
N HIS A 6 -30.48 12.11 33.06
CA HIS A 6 -30.17 12.56 31.69
C HIS A 6 -28.88 11.91 31.17
N GLU A 7 -27.89 11.69 32.00
CA GLU A 7 -26.65 11.03 31.64
C GLU A 7 -26.87 9.55 31.34
N GLN A 8 -27.61 8.86 32.19
CA GLN A 8 -28.01 7.45 31.98
C GLN A 8 -28.83 7.25 30.68
N ASP A 9 -29.72 8.18 30.35
CA ASP A 9 -30.52 8.12 29.12
C ASP A 9 -29.65 8.36 27.88
N ARG A 10 -28.65 9.27 27.94
CA ARG A 10 -27.66 9.47 26.87
C ARG A 10 -26.80 8.24 26.64
N ASP A 11 -26.33 7.61 27.70
CA ASP A 11 -25.52 6.39 27.66
C ASP A 11 -26.31 5.22 27.08
N ALA A 12 -27.56 5.06 27.47
CA ALA A 12 -28.45 4.05 26.94
C ALA A 12 -28.68 4.23 25.41
N ARG A 13 -28.94 5.46 24.99
CA ARG A 13 -29.09 5.79 23.56
C ARG A 13 -27.80 5.57 22.78
N HIS A 14 -26.66 5.95 23.34
CA HIS A 14 -25.34 5.71 22.73
C HIS A 14 -25.09 4.20 22.58
N LYS A 15 -25.32 3.42 23.62
CA LYS A 15 -25.17 1.97 23.61
C LYS A 15 -26.05 1.31 22.54
N ALA A 16 -27.32 1.67 22.49
CA ALA A 16 -28.26 1.15 21.51
C ALA A 16 -27.83 1.51 20.06
N ARG A 17 -27.34 2.73 19.84
CA ARG A 17 -26.79 3.15 18.53
C ARG A 17 -25.56 2.33 18.15
N MET A 18 -24.62 2.09 19.08
CA MET A 18 -23.42 1.30 18.82
C MET A 18 -23.76 -0.16 18.55
N GLN A 19 -24.71 -0.75 19.26
CA GLN A 19 -25.19 -2.11 19.00
C GLN A 19 -25.78 -2.25 17.60
N ARG A 20 -26.64 -1.30 17.16
CA ARG A 20 -27.19 -1.30 15.80
C ARG A 20 -26.08 -1.16 14.74
N LYS A 21 -25.12 -0.26 14.96
CA LYS A 21 -23.98 -0.09 14.06
C LYS A 21 -23.14 -1.37 13.97
N LYS A 22 -22.89 -2.01 15.11
CA LYS A 22 -22.16 -3.27 15.16
C LYS A 22 -22.89 -4.37 14.38
N ALA A 23 -24.17 -4.59 14.63
CA ALA A 23 -24.95 -5.61 13.94
C ALA A 23 -24.97 -5.39 12.41
N LEU A 24 -25.05 -4.12 11.97
CA LEU A 24 -25.02 -3.76 10.54
C LEU A 24 -23.65 -4.03 9.91
N MET A 25 -22.56 -3.77 10.64
CA MET A 25 -21.21 -4.07 10.17
C MET A 25 -20.93 -5.57 10.17
N ASP A 26 -21.35 -6.30 11.22
CA ASP A 26 -21.21 -7.75 11.28
C ASP A 26 -21.96 -8.44 10.12
N GLY A 27 -23.17 -7.95 9.77
CA GLY A 27 -23.91 -8.42 8.59
C GLY A 27 -23.16 -8.19 7.27
N LYS A 28 -22.62 -6.98 7.07
CA LYS A 28 -21.83 -6.67 5.87
C LYS A 28 -20.56 -7.53 5.75
N ILE A 29 -19.90 -7.81 6.87
CA ILE A 29 -18.71 -8.67 6.90
C ILE A 29 -19.09 -10.11 6.54
N ALA A 30 -20.23 -10.61 7.08
CA ALA A 30 -20.71 -11.94 6.78
C ALA A 30 -21.14 -12.13 5.31
N GLU A 31 -21.63 -11.07 4.66
CA GLU A 31 -21.99 -11.05 3.25
C GLU A 31 -20.79 -10.89 2.31
N ALA A 32 -19.69 -10.33 2.79
CA ALA A 32 -18.47 -10.08 2.01
C ALA A 32 -17.66 -11.38 1.86
N GLN A 33 -18.04 -12.21 0.88
CA GLN A 33 -17.40 -13.51 0.62
C GLN A 33 -16.59 -13.54 -0.69
N ASP A 34 -16.66 -12.48 -1.47
CA ASP A 34 -15.95 -12.41 -2.74
C ASP A 34 -14.47 -12.08 -2.52
N GLU A 35 -13.60 -12.95 -3.02
CA GLU A 35 -12.15 -12.73 -3.09
C GLU A 35 -11.76 -12.30 -4.50
N TYR A 36 -11.23 -11.11 -4.66
CA TYR A 36 -10.73 -10.60 -5.94
C TYR A 36 -9.52 -9.70 -5.74
N GLY A 37 -8.66 -9.64 -6.77
CA GLY A 37 -7.52 -8.73 -6.79
C GLY A 37 -7.98 -7.28 -6.88
N LEU A 38 -7.27 -6.39 -6.18
CA LEU A 38 -7.53 -4.96 -6.18
C LEU A 38 -6.37 -4.22 -6.86
N LEU A 39 -6.70 -3.28 -7.75
CA LEU A 39 -5.76 -2.29 -8.24
C LEU A 39 -6.05 -0.96 -7.55
N LEU A 40 -5.07 -0.45 -6.79
CA LEU A 40 -5.13 0.85 -6.12
C LEU A 40 -4.18 1.83 -6.82
N VAL A 41 -4.69 2.95 -7.29
CA VAL A 41 -3.90 4.00 -7.95
C VAL A 41 -3.84 5.23 -7.06
N HIS A 42 -2.64 5.57 -6.58
CA HIS A 42 -2.37 6.78 -5.82
C HIS A 42 -1.75 7.82 -6.74
N SER A 43 -2.51 8.84 -7.11
CA SER A 43 -2.07 9.92 -8.00
C SER A 43 -2.35 11.30 -7.41
N GLY A 44 -1.78 12.34 -8.02
CA GLY A 44 -1.99 13.74 -7.64
C GLY A 44 -0.71 14.46 -7.18
N ASN A 45 -0.80 15.80 -7.05
CA ASN A 45 0.34 16.69 -6.78
C ASN A 45 0.77 16.72 -5.30
N GLY A 46 0.00 16.13 -4.39
CA GLY A 46 0.28 16.14 -2.95
C GLY A 46 1.37 15.17 -2.52
N LYS A 47 1.91 15.38 -1.33
CA LYS A 47 2.79 14.43 -0.64
C LYS A 47 2.01 13.25 -0.05
N GLY A 48 2.69 12.13 0.19
CA GLY A 48 2.13 10.99 0.92
C GLY A 48 1.69 9.80 0.07
N LYS A 49 1.80 9.85 -1.27
CA LYS A 49 1.45 8.73 -2.16
C LYS A 49 2.26 7.47 -1.82
N SER A 50 3.58 7.56 -1.90
CA SER A 50 4.49 6.45 -1.57
C SER A 50 4.38 6.06 -0.09
N SER A 51 4.27 7.03 0.84
CA SER A 51 4.08 6.72 2.27
C SER A 51 2.80 5.93 2.53
N SER A 52 1.72 6.21 1.81
CA SER A 52 0.47 5.44 1.90
C SER A 52 0.65 4.01 1.38
N ALA A 53 1.31 3.84 0.22
CA ALA A 53 1.58 2.53 -0.36
C ALA A 53 2.50 1.69 0.55
N PHE A 54 3.57 2.28 1.06
CA PHE A 54 4.47 1.61 2.01
C PHE A 54 3.82 1.34 3.37
N GLY A 55 2.86 2.16 3.80
CA GLY A 55 2.03 1.88 4.97
C GLY A 55 1.16 0.62 4.79
N MET A 56 0.59 0.42 3.61
CA MET A 56 -0.13 -0.82 3.28
C MET A 56 0.82 -2.03 3.25
N LEU A 57 2.02 -1.86 2.69
CA LEU A 57 3.05 -2.89 2.64
C LEU A 57 3.47 -3.32 4.06
N ALA A 58 3.71 -2.36 4.96
CA ALA A 58 4.02 -2.64 6.36
C ALA A 58 2.87 -3.40 7.07
N ARG A 59 1.63 -3.04 6.79
CA ARG A 59 0.46 -3.76 7.31
C ARG A 59 0.39 -5.19 6.79
N ALA A 60 0.61 -5.42 5.50
CA ALA A 60 0.65 -6.75 4.90
C ALA A 60 1.73 -7.63 5.55
N LEU A 61 2.93 -7.08 5.78
CA LEU A 61 4.00 -7.76 6.52
C LEU A 61 3.57 -8.13 7.94
N GLY A 62 2.88 -7.23 8.65
CA GLY A 62 2.34 -7.51 9.98
C GLY A 62 1.33 -8.67 10.00
N HIS A 63 0.73 -8.99 8.87
CA HIS A 63 -0.14 -10.16 8.67
C HIS A 63 0.62 -11.40 8.12
N GLY A 64 1.94 -11.36 8.03
CA GLY A 64 2.75 -12.46 7.52
C GLY A 64 2.70 -12.65 6.00
N MET A 65 2.19 -11.68 5.26
CA MET A 65 2.05 -11.74 3.81
C MET A 65 3.40 -11.57 3.09
N GLN A 66 3.55 -12.22 1.94
CA GLN A 66 4.64 -11.99 1.00
C GLN A 66 4.34 -10.73 0.18
N VAL A 67 5.31 -9.85 0.06
CA VAL A 67 5.13 -8.55 -0.61
C VAL A 67 6.29 -8.23 -1.54
N ALA A 68 6.03 -7.38 -2.54
CA ALA A 68 7.07 -6.92 -3.46
C ALA A 68 6.99 -5.41 -3.69
N VAL A 69 8.13 -4.82 -3.99
CA VAL A 69 8.28 -3.41 -4.40
C VAL A 69 9.11 -3.35 -5.67
N VAL A 70 8.64 -2.59 -6.65
CA VAL A 70 9.42 -2.19 -7.81
C VAL A 70 9.42 -0.67 -7.87
N GLN A 71 10.58 -0.06 -7.63
CA GLN A 71 10.79 1.39 -7.81
C GLN A 71 11.31 1.66 -9.20
N PHE A 72 10.49 2.32 -10.03
CA PHE A 72 10.82 2.64 -11.43
C PHE A 72 11.81 3.80 -11.53
N ILE A 73 11.69 4.76 -10.62
CA ILE A 73 12.61 5.89 -10.52
C ILE A 73 13.10 5.99 -9.08
N LYS A 74 14.38 6.24 -8.91
CA LYS A 74 14.99 6.49 -7.60
C LYS A 74 15.96 7.65 -7.69
N GLY A 75 15.90 8.57 -6.72
CA GLY A 75 16.94 9.56 -6.51
C GLY A 75 18.28 8.91 -6.11
N ALA A 76 19.37 9.67 -6.16
CA ALA A 76 20.74 9.21 -5.91
C ALA A 76 20.97 8.57 -4.53
N ALA A 77 20.08 8.82 -3.54
CA ALA A 77 20.21 8.31 -2.18
C ALA A 77 19.20 7.19 -1.89
N SER A 78 19.63 6.17 -1.12
CA SER A 78 18.72 5.18 -0.55
C SER A 78 17.72 5.86 0.38
N THR A 79 16.46 5.44 0.30
CA THR A 79 15.41 5.94 1.19
C THR A 79 15.37 5.13 2.50
N GLY A 80 14.85 5.73 3.57
CA GLY A 80 14.65 5.04 4.84
C GLY A 80 13.71 3.85 4.70
N GLU A 81 12.72 3.95 3.82
CA GLU A 81 11.78 2.87 3.52
C GLU A 81 12.48 1.65 2.90
N GLU A 82 13.36 1.85 1.94
CA GLU A 82 14.15 0.76 1.35
C GLU A 82 14.98 0.06 2.42
N ALA A 83 15.73 0.83 3.22
CA ALA A 83 16.57 0.29 4.28
C ALA A 83 15.75 -0.49 5.32
N PHE A 84 14.54 -0.02 5.63
CA PHE A 84 13.62 -0.69 6.54
C PHE A 84 13.10 -2.01 5.96
N PHE A 85 12.55 -2.02 4.75
CA PHE A 85 11.93 -3.20 4.16
C PHE A 85 12.94 -4.28 3.79
N ARG A 86 14.18 -3.94 3.44
CA ARG A 86 15.26 -4.92 3.21
C ARG A 86 15.68 -5.69 4.47
N ARG A 87 15.18 -5.32 5.65
CA ARG A 87 15.38 -6.10 6.88
C ARG A 87 14.52 -7.35 6.95
N PHE A 88 13.59 -7.54 6.03
CA PHE A 88 12.67 -8.67 5.96
C PHE A 88 12.85 -9.48 4.66
N PRO A 89 14.07 -10.01 4.38
CA PRO A 89 14.37 -10.62 3.08
C PRO A 89 13.53 -11.86 2.76
N GLU A 90 13.01 -12.54 3.79
CA GLU A 90 12.15 -13.71 3.65
C GLU A 90 10.73 -13.36 3.16
N GLN A 91 10.30 -12.11 3.33
CA GLN A 91 8.93 -11.69 3.03
C GLN A 91 8.86 -10.54 2.02
N VAL A 92 9.97 -9.83 1.77
CA VAL A 92 9.99 -8.64 0.91
C VAL A 92 10.95 -8.83 -0.25
N ARG A 93 10.42 -8.79 -1.47
CA ARG A 93 11.21 -8.67 -2.70
C ARG A 93 11.28 -7.21 -3.10
N TYR A 94 12.41 -6.56 -2.87
CA TYR A 94 12.58 -5.13 -3.11
C TYR A 94 13.52 -4.87 -4.29
N HIS A 95 12.98 -4.34 -5.39
CA HIS A 95 13.68 -4.04 -6.62
C HIS A 95 13.74 -2.53 -6.85
N VAL A 96 14.94 -1.99 -6.95
CA VAL A 96 15.21 -0.62 -7.35
C VAL A 96 15.78 -0.65 -8.76
N MET A 97 15.04 -0.13 -9.73
CA MET A 97 15.36 -0.25 -11.15
C MET A 97 15.83 1.07 -11.78
N GLY A 98 15.49 2.22 -11.18
CA GLY A 98 15.90 3.53 -11.65
C GLY A 98 17.29 3.96 -11.14
N GLU A 99 18.03 4.72 -11.95
CA GLU A 99 19.37 5.28 -11.62
C GLU A 99 19.34 6.80 -11.39
N GLY A 100 18.26 7.36 -10.93
CA GLY A 100 18.11 8.80 -10.78
C GLY A 100 16.88 9.33 -11.51
N PHE A 101 16.73 10.65 -11.48
CA PHE A 101 15.63 11.30 -12.16
C PHE A 101 15.96 11.49 -13.65
N THR A 102 14.96 11.39 -14.51
CA THR A 102 15.12 11.53 -15.98
C THR A 102 15.75 12.85 -16.41
N TRP A 103 15.59 13.92 -15.61
CA TRP A 103 16.26 15.21 -15.86
C TRP A 103 17.76 15.22 -15.52
N GLU A 104 18.28 14.20 -14.82
CA GLU A 104 19.70 14.05 -14.51
C GLU A 104 20.44 13.24 -15.59
N THR A 105 19.78 12.23 -16.16
CA THR A 105 20.37 11.32 -17.16
C THR A 105 20.50 11.95 -18.53
N GLN A 106 19.54 12.80 -18.93
CA GLN A 106 19.46 13.45 -20.26
C GLN A 106 19.56 12.47 -21.44
N ASP A 107 19.37 11.17 -21.19
CA ASP A 107 19.42 10.08 -22.17
C ASP A 107 18.08 9.35 -22.19
N ARG A 108 17.18 9.82 -23.04
CA ARG A 108 15.83 9.27 -23.18
C ARG A 108 15.82 7.78 -23.51
N GLN A 109 16.75 7.31 -24.36
CA GLN A 109 16.77 5.90 -24.76
C GLN A 109 17.12 5.00 -23.59
N ARG A 110 18.08 5.40 -22.78
CA ARG A 110 18.48 4.70 -21.56
C ARG A 110 17.35 4.67 -20.52
N ASP A 111 16.60 5.76 -20.38
CA ASP A 111 15.45 5.81 -19.47
C ASP A 111 14.35 4.84 -19.91
N ILE A 112 14.04 4.77 -21.21
CA ILE A 112 13.08 3.82 -21.77
C ILE A 112 13.52 2.37 -21.52
N GLU A 113 14.77 2.02 -21.76
CA GLU A 113 15.29 0.67 -21.55
C GLU A 113 15.18 0.25 -20.07
N LYS A 114 15.43 1.18 -19.14
CA LYS A 114 15.28 0.92 -17.70
C LYS A 114 13.84 0.77 -17.28
N ALA A 115 12.95 1.62 -17.77
CA ALA A 115 11.52 1.48 -17.51
C ALA A 115 10.98 0.14 -18.03
N GLN A 116 11.43 -0.28 -19.23
CA GLN A 116 11.07 -1.58 -19.80
C GLN A 116 11.62 -2.74 -18.94
N ALA A 117 12.86 -2.67 -18.50
CA ALA A 117 13.45 -3.68 -17.62
C ALA A 117 12.71 -3.77 -16.27
N ALA A 118 12.37 -2.63 -15.68
CA ALA A 118 11.55 -2.57 -14.45
C ALA A 118 10.17 -3.19 -14.66
N TRP A 119 9.55 -2.93 -15.80
CA TRP A 119 8.27 -3.52 -16.16
C TRP A 119 8.33 -5.04 -16.34
N LEU A 120 9.41 -5.58 -16.90
CA LEU A 120 9.60 -7.03 -16.99
C LEU A 120 9.65 -7.66 -15.59
N VAL A 121 10.40 -7.08 -14.66
CA VAL A 121 10.44 -7.54 -13.25
C VAL A 121 9.05 -7.46 -12.62
N ALA A 122 8.36 -6.33 -12.79
CA ALA A 122 7.01 -6.17 -12.26
C ALA A 122 6.04 -7.23 -12.80
N ARG A 123 6.12 -7.55 -14.10
CA ARG A 123 5.28 -8.60 -14.72
C ARG A 123 5.54 -10.00 -14.17
N GLU A 124 6.77 -10.34 -13.86
CA GLU A 124 7.10 -11.62 -13.23
C GLU A 124 6.53 -11.70 -11.82
N LEU A 125 6.70 -10.64 -11.02
CA LEU A 125 6.14 -10.57 -9.67
C LEU A 125 4.60 -10.62 -9.66
N LEU A 126 3.94 -9.97 -10.64
CA LEU A 126 2.48 -9.99 -10.78
C LEU A 126 1.91 -11.38 -11.15
N ARG A 127 2.74 -12.29 -11.66
CA ARG A 127 2.36 -13.67 -11.98
C ARG A 127 2.67 -14.65 -10.85
N ASP A 128 3.42 -14.21 -9.87
CA ASP A 128 3.78 -15.04 -8.72
C ASP A 128 2.64 -15.04 -7.70
N GLU A 129 1.86 -16.11 -7.69
CA GLU A 129 0.69 -16.27 -6.80
C GLU A 129 1.06 -16.28 -5.31
N SER A 130 2.33 -16.43 -4.96
CA SER A 130 2.80 -16.33 -3.58
C SER A 130 2.83 -14.89 -3.06
N ILE A 131 2.79 -13.89 -3.95
CA ILE A 131 2.86 -12.47 -3.60
C ILE A 131 1.46 -11.90 -3.43
N HIS A 132 1.18 -11.39 -2.23
CA HIS A 132 -0.14 -10.86 -1.86
C HIS A 132 -0.30 -9.38 -2.16
N LEU A 133 0.81 -8.60 -2.13
CA LEU A 133 0.80 -7.16 -2.38
C LEU A 133 2.04 -6.75 -3.16
N ILE A 134 1.84 -6.00 -4.24
CA ILE A 134 2.94 -5.41 -5.02
C ILE A 134 2.75 -3.89 -5.06
N VAL A 135 3.82 -3.17 -4.76
CA VAL A 135 3.89 -1.71 -4.91
C VAL A 135 4.74 -1.39 -6.14
N LEU A 136 4.15 -0.67 -7.10
CA LEU A 136 4.83 -0.10 -8.25
C LEU A 136 5.00 1.40 -8.00
N ASP A 137 6.18 1.80 -7.50
CA ASP A 137 6.46 3.17 -7.10
C ASP A 137 7.02 3.97 -8.27
N GLU A 138 6.45 5.16 -8.53
CA GLU A 138 6.78 6.08 -9.61
C GLU A 138 6.60 5.50 -11.04
N LEU A 139 5.71 4.53 -11.21
CA LEU A 139 5.42 3.91 -12.51
C LEU A 139 4.97 4.92 -13.58
N ASN A 140 4.22 5.95 -13.20
CA ASN A 140 3.64 6.94 -14.11
C ASN A 140 4.61 8.03 -14.56
N ILE A 141 5.82 8.05 -14.03
CA ILE A 141 6.87 9.03 -14.39
C ILE A 141 7.96 8.38 -15.24
N ALA A 142 8.03 7.05 -15.22
CA ALA A 142 9.02 6.26 -15.94
C ALA A 142 8.79 6.19 -17.47
#